data_84d98ed1ff639369be8ccd30fbb3ae01
#
_entry.id   84d98ed1ff639369be8ccd30fbb3ae01
#
_cell.length_a   1.000
_cell.length_b   1.000
_cell.length_c   1.000
_cell.angle_alpha   90.00
_cell.angle_beta   90.00
_cell.angle_gamma   90.00
#
_symmetry.space_group_name_H-M   'P 1'
#
loop_
_entity.id
_entity.type
_entity.pdbx_description
1 polymer ?
#
loop_
_entity_poly.entity_id
_entity_poly.type
_entity_poly.pdbx_seq_one_letter_code
_entity_poly.pdbx_strand_id
1 'polypeptide(L)'
;MDSTAAPLQKLIEQFARLPGVGRKMAQRFAFYVLDLPEDKAKEFSTAILEAKSKIKKCSVCGNFTEGELCPICSAKGRDTSLICVVEDPRDVLAFERTREYNGVYHVLHGLISPMDGIGPDQLTIKELLARIAKGDVSEVIMATNPT
;
A
#
# COMPACT_ATOMS: atom_id res chain seq x y z
N MET A 1 17.97 -4.65 34.84
CA MET A 1 17.82 -3.17 34.74
C MET A 1 18.34 -2.71 33.38
N ASP A 2 17.48 -2.06 32.63
CA ASP A 2 17.91 -1.55 31.32
C ASP A 2 18.72 -0.27 31.51
N SER A 3 19.96 -0.26 31.09
CA SER A 3 20.85 0.89 31.19
C SER A 3 20.72 1.85 30.01
N THR A 4 19.80 1.57 29.08
CA THR A 4 19.59 2.37 27.89
C THR A 4 18.78 3.63 28.22
N ALA A 5 19.21 4.79 27.71
CA ALA A 5 18.47 6.03 27.88
C ALA A 5 17.05 5.90 27.31
N ALA A 6 16.07 6.44 28.02
CA ALA A 6 14.66 6.25 27.67
C ALA A 6 14.29 6.65 26.24
N PRO A 7 14.74 7.79 25.69
CA PRO A 7 14.41 8.13 24.29
C PRO A 7 15.00 7.16 23.29
N LEU A 8 16.20 6.63 23.54
CA LEU A 8 16.83 5.64 22.69
C LEU A 8 16.09 4.32 22.75
N GLN A 9 15.67 3.89 23.93
CA GLN A 9 14.90 2.68 24.12
C GLN A 9 13.57 2.76 23.36
N LYS A 10 12.88 3.89 23.44
CA LYS A 10 11.63 4.10 22.68
C LYS A 10 11.84 4.02 21.18
N LEU A 11 12.93 4.57 20.69
CA LEU A 11 13.24 4.50 19.25
C LEU A 11 13.53 3.06 18.81
N ILE A 12 14.32 2.32 19.61
CA ILE A 12 14.58 0.90 19.35
C ILE A 12 13.28 0.10 19.32
N GLU A 13 12.38 0.35 20.26
CA GLU A 13 11.09 -0.33 20.33
C GLU A 13 10.24 -0.08 19.09
N GLN A 14 10.23 1.15 18.57
CA GLN A 14 9.49 1.47 17.35
C GLN A 14 10.05 0.70 16.14
N PHE A 15 11.34 0.64 15.98
CA PHE A 15 11.95 -0.15 14.90
C PHE A 15 11.70 -1.64 15.06
N ALA A 16 11.71 -2.15 16.30
CA ALA A 16 11.46 -3.56 16.58
C ALA A 16 10.03 -4.00 16.26
N ARG A 17 9.09 -3.07 16.16
CA ARG A 17 7.70 -3.34 15.79
C ARG A 17 7.52 -3.54 14.28
N LEU A 18 8.50 -3.16 13.48
CA LEU A 18 8.41 -3.33 12.03
C LEU A 18 8.47 -4.82 11.66
N PRO A 19 7.63 -5.27 10.71
CA PRO A 19 7.65 -6.68 10.29
C PRO A 19 9.03 -7.08 9.79
N GLY A 20 9.51 -8.24 10.27
CA GLY A 20 10.81 -8.76 9.86
C GLY A 20 12.01 -8.11 10.55
N VAL A 21 11.79 -7.12 11.40
CA VAL A 21 12.89 -6.44 12.14
C VAL A 21 13.00 -7.03 13.54
N GLY A 22 14.11 -7.74 13.79
CA GLY A 22 14.42 -8.23 15.10
C GLY A 22 15.09 -7.15 15.97
N ARG A 23 15.31 -7.48 17.24
CA ARG A 23 15.83 -6.52 18.21
C ARG A 23 17.23 -6.00 17.85
N LYS A 24 18.10 -6.87 17.34
CA LYS A 24 19.44 -6.47 16.93
C LYS A 24 19.43 -5.47 15.78
N MET A 25 18.59 -5.72 14.77
CA MET A 25 18.43 -4.83 13.64
C MET A 25 17.80 -3.51 14.06
N ALA A 26 16.82 -3.56 14.96
CA ALA A 26 16.18 -2.37 15.51
C ALA A 26 17.21 -1.45 16.21
N GLN A 27 18.13 -2.03 16.97
CA GLN A 27 19.20 -1.28 17.60
C GLN A 27 20.10 -0.61 16.56
N ARG A 28 20.47 -1.34 15.51
CA ARG A 28 21.29 -0.78 14.42
C ARG A 28 20.60 0.41 13.75
N PHE A 29 19.32 0.31 13.50
CA PHE A 29 18.55 1.41 12.91
C PHE A 29 18.47 2.61 13.83
N ALA A 30 18.25 2.39 15.12
CA ALA A 30 18.17 3.48 16.08
C ALA A 30 19.51 4.24 16.17
N PHE A 31 20.61 3.52 16.25
CA PHE A 31 21.93 4.15 16.27
C PHE A 31 22.25 4.89 14.98
N TYR A 32 21.81 4.35 13.84
CA TYR A 32 21.94 5.05 12.57
C TYR A 32 21.23 6.41 12.58
N VAL A 33 20.01 6.42 13.12
CA VAL A 33 19.22 7.66 13.24
C VAL A 33 19.93 8.69 14.12
N LEU A 34 20.53 8.23 15.23
CA LEU A 34 21.27 9.14 16.12
C LEU A 34 22.49 9.77 15.44
N ASP A 35 23.09 9.07 14.48
CA ASP A 35 24.22 9.58 13.72
C ASP A 35 23.82 10.50 12.57
N LEU A 36 22.53 10.57 12.24
CA LEU A 36 22.06 11.47 11.19
C LEU A 36 22.15 12.92 11.63
N PRO A 37 22.46 13.86 10.70
CA PRO A 37 22.24 15.27 10.97
C PRO A 37 20.77 15.53 11.31
N GLU A 38 20.52 16.57 12.10
CA GLU A 38 19.17 16.87 12.57
C GLU A 38 18.17 17.07 11.42
N ASP A 39 18.59 17.75 10.34
CA ASP A 39 17.75 17.95 9.16
C ASP A 39 17.35 16.62 8.48
N LYS A 40 18.25 15.65 8.47
CA LYS A 40 17.97 14.33 7.89
C LYS A 40 17.04 13.50 8.78
N ALA A 41 17.20 13.56 10.08
CA ALA A 41 16.28 12.91 11.02
C ALA A 41 14.88 13.51 10.91
N LYS A 42 14.78 14.83 10.76
CA LYS A 42 13.51 15.53 10.55
C LYS A 42 12.85 15.12 9.23
N GLU A 43 13.64 15.04 8.17
CA GLU A 43 13.17 14.57 6.85
C GLU A 43 12.56 13.18 6.95
N PHE A 44 13.25 12.27 7.65
CA PHE A 44 12.78 10.89 7.83
C PHE A 44 11.46 10.85 8.61
N SER A 45 11.37 11.54 9.72
CA SER A 45 10.15 11.56 10.54
C SER A 45 8.99 12.23 9.81
N THR A 46 9.25 13.30 9.08
CA THR A 46 8.24 14.03 8.30
C THR A 46 7.70 13.15 7.16
N ALA A 47 8.57 12.37 6.49
CA ALA A 47 8.16 11.47 5.42
C ALA A 47 7.15 10.44 5.93
N ILE A 48 7.37 9.90 7.14
CA ILE A 48 6.43 8.94 7.75
C ILE A 48 5.07 9.60 7.98
N LEU A 49 5.07 10.78 8.61
CA LEU A 49 3.83 11.47 8.96
C LEU A 49 3.07 11.95 7.73
N GLU A 50 3.77 12.47 6.73
CA GLU A 50 3.15 12.92 5.48
C GLU A 50 2.54 11.78 4.70
N ALA A 51 3.22 10.64 4.61
CA ALA A 51 2.65 9.46 3.95
C ALA A 51 1.35 9.03 4.62
N LYS A 52 1.33 8.99 5.97
CA LYS A 52 0.14 8.64 6.72
C LYS A 52 -1.02 9.60 6.52
N SER A 53 -0.74 10.90 6.42
CA SER A 53 -1.78 11.92 6.33
C SER A 53 -2.26 12.19 4.91
N LYS A 54 -1.38 12.07 3.91
CA LYS A 54 -1.67 12.46 2.52
C LYS A 54 -2.07 11.31 1.61
N ILE A 55 -1.60 10.10 1.89
CA ILE A 55 -1.93 8.94 1.05
C ILE A 55 -3.34 8.44 1.37
N LYS A 56 -4.15 8.31 0.34
CA LYS A 56 -5.51 7.79 0.41
C LYS A 56 -5.75 6.84 -0.76
N LYS A 57 -6.92 6.26 -0.82
CA LYS A 57 -7.28 5.34 -1.90
C LYS A 57 -7.88 6.10 -3.07
N CYS A 58 -7.45 5.73 -4.29
CA CYS A 58 -8.07 6.22 -5.52
C CYS A 58 -9.57 5.90 -5.50
N SER A 59 -10.40 6.88 -5.82
CA SER A 59 -11.86 6.71 -5.77
C SER A 59 -12.38 5.70 -6.80
N VAL A 60 -11.61 5.41 -7.84
CA VAL A 60 -12.02 4.46 -8.89
C VAL A 60 -11.46 3.07 -8.64
N CYS A 61 -10.16 2.94 -8.44
CA CYS A 61 -9.51 1.63 -8.41
C CYS A 61 -9.07 1.17 -7.02
N GLY A 62 -9.02 2.06 -6.04
CA GLY A 62 -8.58 1.73 -4.69
C GLY A 62 -7.07 1.71 -4.49
N ASN A 63 -6.27 2.00 -5.52
CA ASN A 63 -4.82 2.12 -5.39
C ASN A 63 -4.45 3.32 -4.51
N PHE A 64 -3.28 3.30 -3.91
CA PHE A 64 -2.82 4.43 -3.10
C PHE A 64 -2.46 5.63 -3.97
N THR A 65 -2.92 6.81 -3.55
CA THR A 65 -2.67 8.06 -4.26
C THR A 65 -2.79 9.24 -3.29
N GLU A 66 -2.26 10.37 -3.67
CA GLU A 66 -2.45 11.61 -2.93
C GLU A 66 -3.76 12.31 -3.34
N GLY A 67 -4.08 12.31 -4.63
CA GLY A 67 -5.25 12.98 -5.18
C GLY A 67 -6.51 12.13 -5.16
N GLU A 68 -7.52 12.58 -5.87
CA GLU A 68 -8.78 11.85 -6.04
C GLU A 68 -8.58 10.60 -6.88
N LEU A 69 -7.81 10.73 -7.98
CA LEU A 69 -7.50 9.62 -8.89
C LEU A 69 -6.00 9.33 -8.87
N CYS A 70 -5.65 8.05 -8.94
CA CYS A 70 -4.25 7.65 -9.07
C CYS A 70 -3.73 7.97 -10.49
N PRO A 71 -2.41 8.00 -10.68
CA PRO A 71 -1.82 8.29 -11.99
C PRO A 71 -2.28 7.35 -13.11
N ILE A 72 -2.61 6.12 -12.77
CA ILE A 72 -3.07 5.14 -13.77
C ILE A 72 -4.50 5.44 -14.22
N CYS A 73 -5.40 5.70 -13.26
CA CYS A 73 -6.80 6.02 -13.59
C CYS A 73 -6.95 7.38 -14.28
N SER A 74 -6.04 8.32 -14.02
CA SER A 74 -6.05 9.63 -14.66
C SER A 74 -5.24 9.69 -15.95
N ALA A 75 -4.47 8.65 -16.26
CA ALA A 75 -3.62 8.63 -17.45
C ALA A 75 -4.46 8.51 -18.73
N LYS A 76 -4.04 9.24 -19.75
CA LYS A 76 -4.58 9.09 -21.09
C LYS A 76 -3.88 7.92 -21.79
N GLY A 77 -4.61 7.15 -22.57
CA GLY A 77 -4.03 6.04 -23.31
C GLY A 77 -4.10 4.68 -22.65
N ARG A 78 -4.63 4.60 -21.42
CA ARG A 78 -4.93 3.31 -20.81
C ARG A 78 -6.20 2.70 -21.41
N ASP A 79 -6.20 1.40 -21.56
CA ASP A 79 -7.40 0.68 -22.01
C ASP A 79 -8.33 0.44 -20.82
N THR A 80 -9.35 1.30 -20.71
CA THR A 80 -10.31 1.24 -19.59
C THR A 80 -11.32 0.11 -19.72
N SER A 81 -11.32 -0.61 -20.85
CA SER A 81 -12.16 -1.80 -21.02
C SER A 81 -11.56 -3.06 -20.40
N LEU A 82 -10.32 -2.99 -19.95
CA LEU A 82 -9.56 -4.08 -19.39
C LEU A 82 -9.21 -3.77 -17.94
N ILE A 83 -9.75 -4.56 -17.00
CA ILE A 83 -9.51 -4.39 -15.56
C ILE A 83 -8.74 -5.59 -15.02
N CYS A 84 -7.61 -5.32 -14.37
CA CYS A 84 -6.86 -6.32 -13.62
C CYS A 84 -7.19 -6.18 -12.14
N VAL A 85 -7.83 -7.20 -11.58
CA VAL A 85 -8.22 -7.23 -10.18
C VAL A 85 -7.10 -7.82 -9.35
N VAL A 86 -6.60 -7.05 -8.39
CA VAL A 86 -5.49 -7.44 -7.52
C VAL A 86 -5.91 -7.33 -6.05
N GLU A 87 -5.17 -8.00 -5.21
CA GLU A 87 -5.44 -8.06 -3.77
C GLU A 87 -4.98 -6.79 -3.05
N ASP A 88 -3.84 -6.23 -3.45
CA ASP A 88 -3.09 -5.23 -2.70
C ASP A 88 -2.44 -4.22 -3.65
N PRO A 89 -2.26 -2.94 -3.22
CA PRO A 89 -1.56 -1.95 -4.05
C PRO A 89 -0.15 -2.34 -4.46
N ARG A 90 0.52 -3.18 -3.67
CA ARG A 90 1.87 -3.69 -4.02
C ARG A 90 1.86 -4.52 -5.30
N ASP A 91 0.76 -5.20 -5.58
CA ASP A 91 0.60 -5.97 -6.81
C ASP A 91 0.55 -5.06 -8.03
N VAL A 92 -0.07 -3.89 -7.89
CA VAL A 92 -0.07 -2.88 -8.96
C VAL A 92 1.36 -2.47 -9.30
N LEU A 93 2.18 -2.20 -8.29
CA LEU A 93 3.59 -1.85 -8.50
C LEU A 93 4.34 -2.98 -9.24
N ALA A 94 4.08 -4.23 -8.89
CA ALA A 94 4.72 -5.37 -9.51
C ALA A 94 4.36 -5.49 -11.00
N PHE A 95 3.08 -5.36 -11.33
CA PHE A 95 2.63 -5.42 -12.72
C PHE A 95 3.12 -4.23 -13.54
N GLU A 96 3.12 -3.02 -12.97
CA GLU A 96 3.57 -1.83 -13.69
C GLU A 96 5.08 -1.87 -14.01
N ARG A 97 5.87 -2.58 -13.21
CA ARG A 97 7.29 -2.76 -13.50
C ARG A 97 7.54 -3.51 -14.80
N THR A 98 6.63 -4.38 -15.20
CA THR A 98 6.77 -5.13 -16.46
C THR A 98 6.62 -4.25 -17.69
N ARG A 99 5.90 -3.13 -17.57
CA ARG A 99 5.55 -2.22 -18.67
C ARG A 99 4.82 -2.89 -19.83
N GLU A 100 4.22 -4.04 -19.58
CA GLU A 100 3.52 -4.83 -20.60
C GLU A 100 2.00 -4.70 -20.51
N TYR A 101 1.49 -4.24 -19.37
CA TYR A 101 0.06 -4.11 -19.15
C TYR A 101 -0.40 -2.66 -19.41
N ASN A 102 -1.41 -2.50 -20.28
CA ASN A 102 -1.94 -1.19 -20.65
C ASN A 102 -3.37 -0.93 -20.16
N GLY A 103 -3.95 -1.86 -19.41
CA GLY A 103 -5.28 -1.69 -18.83
C GLY A 103 -5.26 -0.91 -17.52
N VAL A 104 -6.35 -0.99 -16.80
CA VAL A 104 -6.49 -0.38 -15.48
C VAL A 104 -6.63 -1.45 -14.41
N TYR A 105 -6.66 -1.05 -13.15
CA TYR A 105 -6.65 -1.99 -12.02
C TYR A 105 -7.88 -1.81 -11.16
N HIS A 106 -8.12 -2.81 -10.32
CA HIS A 106 -9.04 -2.70 -9.19
C HIS A 106 -8.41 -3.41 -8.00
N VAL A 107 -8.18 -2.66 -6.91
CA VAL A 107 -7.51 -3.18 -5.71
C VAL A 107 -8.57 -3.54 -4.68
N LEU A 108 -8.62 -4.81 -4.30
CA LEU A 108 -9.60 -5.34 -3.35
C LEU A 108 -9.27 -5.01 -1.90
N HIS A 109 -7.99 -4.82 -1.57
CA HIS A 109 -7.50 -4.63 -0.22
C HIS A 109 -7.71 -5.86 0.68
N GLY A 110 -7.48 -7.03 0.12
CA GLY A 110 -7.56 -8.30 0.81
C GLY A 110 -8.23 -9.37 -0.03
N LEU A 111 -8.48 -10.50 0.59
CA LEU A 111 -9.20 -11.63 0.01
C LEU A 111 -10.35 -12.02 0.92
N ILE A 112 -11.37 -12.66 0.35
CA ILE A 112 -12.44 -13.25 1.14
C ILE A 112 -11.83 -14.36 1.99
N SER A 113 -11.97 -14.28 3.31
CA SER A 113 -11.47 -15.27 4.24
C SER A 113 -12.49 -15.51 5.34
N PRO A 114 -13.37 -16.49 5.19
CA PRO A 114 -14.38 -16.79 6.21
C PRO A 114 -13.76 -17.12 7.58
N MET A 115 -12.59 -17.74 7.58
CA MET A 115 -11.91 -18.10 8.83
C MET A 115 -11.42 -16.89 9.61
N ASP A 116 -11.06 -15.81 8.90
CA ASP A 116 -10.61 -14.54 9.50
C ASP A 116 -11.76 -13.54 9.63
N GLY A 117 -12.99 -13.94 9.30
CA GLY A 117 -14.15 -13.07 9.35
C GLY A 117 -14.19 -12.01 8.26
N ILE A 118 -13.43 -12.19 7.17
CA ILE A 118 -13.38 -11.24 6.07
C ILE A 118 -14.37 -11.66 4.98
N GLY A 119 -15.44 -10.89 4.85
CA GLY A 119 -16.44 -11.08 3.82
C GLY A 119 -16.36 -10.03 2.72
N PRO A 120 -17.23 -10.14 1.70
CA PRO A 120 -17.23 -9.19 0.57
C PRO A 120 -17.42 -7.74 0.96
N ASP A 121 -18.13 -7.47 2.06
CA ASP A 121 -18.42 -6.10 2.52
C ASP A 121 -17.18 -5.37 3.07
N GLN A 122 -16.16 -6.11 3.44
CA GLN A 122 -14.91 -5.56 3.96
C GLN A 122 -13.89 -5.28 2.86
N LEU A 123 -14.23 -5.66 1.64
CA LEU A 123 -13.41 -5.49 0.45
C LEU A 123 -14.13 -4.59 -0.55
N THR A 124 -13.43 -4.17 -1.60
CA THR A 124 -14.01 -3.28 -2.62
C THR A 124 -14.70 -4.04 -3.75
N ILE A 125 -15.32 -5.18 -3.45
CA ILE A 125 -16.01 -6.02 -4.44
C ILE A 125 -17.26 -5.34 -4.98
N LYS A 126 -18.02 -4.69 -4.11
CA LYS A 126 -19.23 -3.95 -4.48
C LYS A 126 -18.92 -2.85 -5.48
N GLU A 127 -17.85 -2.13 -5.23
CA GLU A 127 -17.36 -1.06 -6.10
C GLU A 127 -16.89 -1.62 -7.45
N LEU A 128 -16.28 -2.79 -7.46
CA LEU A 128 -15.90 -3.48 -8.70
C LEU A 128 -17.11 -3.82 -9.54
N LEU A 129 -18.13 -4.40 -8.94
CA LEU A 129 -19.37 -4.76 -9.63
C LEU A 129 -20.07 -3.54 -10.20
N ALA A 130 -20.14 -2.45 -9.44
CA ALA A 130 -20.72 -1.19 -9.92
C ALA A 130 -19.91 -0.63 -11.10
N ARG A 131 -18.61 -0.74 -11.05
CA ARG A 131 -17.69 -0.29 -12.09
C ARG A 131 -17.88 -1.06 -13.38
N ILE A 132 -18.02 -2.40 -13.29
CA ILE A 132 -18.30 -3.26 -14.44
C ILE A 132 -19.67 -2.94 -15.03
N ALA A 133 -20.68 -2.72 -14.19
CA ALA A 133 -22.04 -2.43 -14.65
C ALA A 133 -22.16 -1.09 -15.37
N LYS A 134 -21.38 -0.10 -14.97
CA LYS A 134 -21.42 1.25 -15.56
C LYS A 134 -20.57 1.40 -16.80
N GLY A 135 -19.52 0.62 -16.93
CA GLY A 135 -18.48 0.85 -17.92
C GLY A 135 -18.55 -0.08 -19.11
N ASP A 136 -17.74 0.25 -20.11
CA ASP A 136 -17.54 -0.59 -21.29
C ASP A 136 -16.43 -1.60 -21.02
N VAL A 137 -16.56 -2.35 -19.93
CA VAL A 137 -15.57 -3.35 -19.52
C VAL A 137 -15.79 -4.61 -20.36
N SER A 138 -14.78 -4.99 -21.13
CA SER A 138 -14.81 -6.16 -21.98
C SER A 138 -14.12 -7.37 -21.35
N GLU A 139 -13.16 -7.15 -20.46
CA GLU A 139 -12.38 -8.21 -19.85
C GLU A 139 -11.97 -7.86 -18.43
N VAL A 140 -12.06 -8.84 -17.54
CA VAL A 140 -11.58 -8.72 -16.16
C VAL A 140 -10.57 -9.86 -15.93
N ILE A 141 -9.35 -9.46 -15.57
CA ILE A 141 -8.28 -10.41 -15.24
C ILE A 141 -8.24 -10.54 -13.72
N MET A 142 -8.46 -11.75 -13.22
CA MET A 142 -8.37 -12.01 -11.78
C MET A 142 -6.95 -12.40 -11.43
N ALA A 143 -6.22 -11.47 -10.85
CA ALA A 143 -4.82 -11.64 -10.46
C ALA A 143 -4.67 -11.65 -8.94
N THR A 144 -5.54 -12.39 -8.27
CA THR A 144 -5.49 -12.58 -6.81
C THR A 144 -4.74 -13.87 -6.49
N ASN A 145 -4.13 -13.91 -5.30
CA ASN A 145 -3.42 -15.10 -4.87
C ASN A 145 -4.40 -16.21 -4.49
N PRO A 146 -4.08 -17.48 -4.78
CA PRO A 146 -4.87 -18.59 -4.29
C PRO A 146 -4.72 -18.71 -2.78
N THR A 147 -5.81 -18.99 -2.11
CA THR A 147 -5.83 -19.22 -0.66
C THR A 147 -5.62 -20.67 -0.32
#